data_65ad3b3b4b308254d67b6f89512dd79b
#
_entry.id   65ad3b3b4b308254d67b6f89512dd79b
#
_cell.length_a   1.000
_cell.length_b   1.000
_cell.length_c   1.000
_cell.angle_alpha   90.00
_cell.angle_beta   90.00
_cell.angle_gamma   90.00
#
_symmetry.space_group_name_H-M   'P 1'
#
loop_
_entity.id
_entity.type
_entity.pdbx_description
1 polymer ?
#
loop_
_entity_poly.entity_id
_entity_poly.type
_entity_poly.pdbx_seq_one_letter_code
_entity_poly.pdbx_strand_id
1 'polypeptide(L)'
;MSVEPQLQVRVLTAADDAARDRYVEAHPEGTFFHLSGWRRAVVKVFGHTPHDLGVWRGDVLVGVLPLFVCKRPLQAPVWVSTAYAVYGGPLASDAVSERALVDAAVSAARAGGAAHVDLRTRFALADDTGLVPQNLYATFRKSSPATIEEVQARMPRKARAEVRKAVERHGLVLVEGPEHLDALVRLFAHNKKSLGSPSLPRRWFQALLEEFGERVVVHAVQRPDGELLAASMSFVFRGELDYYYLGVTEAGNREYSASNYLAAVLQERCVAQGLSVFDFGRSRVDTGPYRFKVNQGFEPTPLPYRYALLKARELPSFNPSNPKTEGLRRTWTKLPDWVTDAASGVLMRWLP
;
A
#
# COMPACT_ATOMS: atom_id res chain seq x y z
N MET A 1 -27.53 -36.80 10.24
CA MET A 1 -27.00 -35.47 10.63
C MET A 1 -25.54 -35.44 10.25
N SER A 2 -25.19 -34.79 9.15
CA SER A 2 -23.79 -34.53 8.79
C SER A 2 -23.22 -33.55 9.80
N VAL A 3 -22.22 -33.98 10.57
CA VAL A 3 -21.46 -33.09 11.47
C VAL A 3 -20.79 -32.04 10.57
N GLU A 4 -21.17 -30.76 10.71
CA GLU A 4 -20.44 -29.70 10.02
C GLU A 4 -18.96 -29.77 10.42
N PRO A 5 -18.04 -29.77 9.43
CA PRO A 5 -16.61 -29.84 9.75
C PRO A 5 -16.20 -28.63 10.61
N GLN A 6 -15.56 -28.92 11.74
CA GLN A 6 -15.09 -27.94 12.69
C GLN A 6 -14.12 -26.96 12.06
N LEU A 7 -14.25 -25.66 12.34
CA LEU A 7 -13.28 -24.65 11.94
C LEU A 7 -11.95 -24.84 12.69
N GLN A 8 -10.86 -24.81 11.96
CA GLN A 8 -9.51 -24.89 12.51
C GLN A 8 -8.69 -23.70 12.02
N VAL A 9 -8.19 -22.88 12.94
CA VAL A 9 -7.24 -21.81 12.61
C VAL A 9 -5.83 -22.29 12.87
N ARG A 10 -4.93 -22.11 11.89
CA ARG A 10 -3.51 -22.42 12.02
C ARG A 10 -2.62 -21.41 11.30
N VAL A 11 -1.36 -21.37 11.69
CA VAL A 11 -0.35 -20.55 11.01
C VAL A 11 -0.06 -21.16 9.64
N LEU A 12 -0.09 -20.32 8.61
CA LEU A 12 0.28 -20.68 7.25
C LEU A 12 1.80 -20.70 7.10
N THR A 13 2.28 -21.69 6.36
CA THR A 13 3.70 -21.87 6.03
C THR A 13 3.93 -21.67 4.53
N ALA A 14 5.17 -21.81 4.08
CA ALA A 14 5.50 -21.78 2.64
C ALA A 14 4.81 -22.92 1.85
N ALA A 15 4.52 -24.05 2.50
CA ALA A 15 3.78 -25.14 1.86
C ALA A 15 2.33 -24.77 1.53
N ASP A 16 1.77 -23.80 2.22
CA ASP A 16 0.39 -23.32 2.03
C ASP A 16 0.27 -22.21 0.98
N ASP A 17 1.39 -21.68 0.44
CA ASP A 17 1.41 -20.50 -0.43
C ASP A 17 0.50 -20.66 -1.65
N ALA A 18 0.56 -21.80 -2.32
CA ALA A 18 -0.28 -22.04 -3.51
C ALA A 18 -1.77 -22.10 -3.17
N ALA A 19 -2.16 -22.64 -2.01
CA ALA A 19 -3.55 -22.68 -1.56
C ALA A 19 -4.02 -21.27 -1.16
N ARG A 20 -3.18 -20.52 -0.43
CA ARG A 20 -3.42 -19.12 -0.08
C ARG A 20 -3.63 -18.25 -1.31
N ASP A 21 -2.71 -18.28 -2.27
CA ASP A 21 -2.77 -17.42 -3.44
C ASP A 21 -4.00 -17.72 -4.30
N ARG A 22 -4.35 -19.00 -4.50
CA ARG A 22 -5.62 -19.37 -5.16
C ARG A 22 -6.84 -18.84 -4.41
N TYR A 23 -6.86 -18.94 -3.07
CA TYR A 23 -7.96 -18.40 -2.26
C TYR A 23 -8.07 -16.87 -2.42
N VAL A 24 -6.96 -16.16 -2.33
CA VAL A 24 -6.89 -14.69 -2.51
C VAL A 24 -7.34 -14.29 -3.91
N GLU A 25 -6.92 -15.00 -4.95
CA GLU A 25 -7.32 -14.74 -6.33
C GLU A 25 -8.81 -14.98 -6.59
N ALA A 26 -9.42 -15.94 -5.90
CA ALA A 26 -10.84 -16.24 -6.02
C ALA A 26 -11.74 -15.35 -5.14
N HIS A 27 -11.21 -14.82 -4.01
CA HIS A 27 -12.00 -14.05 -3.05
C HIS A 27 -12.34 -12.66 -3.59
N PRO A 28 -13.62 -12.20 -3.57
CA PRO A 28 -14.04 -10.92 -4.15
C PRO A 28 -13.28 -9.71 -3.56
N GLU A 29 -12.90 -9.76 -2.28
CA GLU A 29 -12.16 -8.72 -1.58
C GLU A 29 -10.64 -8.92 -1.57
N GLY A 30 -10.13 -9.96 -2.26
CA GLY A 30 -8.70 -10.23 -2.38
C GLY A 30 -7.96 -9.04 -2.97
N THR A 31 -6.77 -8.75 -2.44
CA THR A 31 -5.89 -7.68 -2.93
C THR A 31 -4.50 -8.21 -3.22
N PHE A 32 -3.74 -7.47 -4.03
CA PHE A 32 -2.34 -7.77 -4.31
C PHE A 32 -1.51 -8.02 -3.04
N PHE A 33 -1.84 -7.31 -1.97
CA PHE A 33 -1.09 -7.36 -0.70
C PHE A 33 -1.36 -8.62 0.14
N HIS A 34 -2.39 -9.39 -0.19
CA HIS A 34 -2.68 -10.68 0.46
C HIS A 34 -1.87 -11.84 -0.13
N LEU A 35 -1.25 -11.65 -1.31
CA LEU A 35 -0.47 -12.69 -1.96
C LEU A 35 0.78 -13.07 -1.16
N SER A 36 1.17 -14.32 -1.24
CA SER A 36 2.35 -14.86 -0.53
C SER A 36 3.66 -14.19 -0.93
N GLY A 37 3.77 -13.71 -2.17
CA GLY A 37 4.92 -12.94 -2.65
C GLY A 37 5.17 -11.68 -1.82
N TRP A 38 4.12 -10.98 -1.35
CA TRP A 38 4.29 -9.83 -0.46
C TRP A 38 4.96 -10.23 0.85
N ARG A 39 4.54 -11.34 1.44
CA ARG A 39 5.17 -11.89 2.65
C ARG A 39 6.65 -12.17 2.41
N ARG A 40 7.00 -12.85 1.30
CA ARG A 40 8.39 -13.18 0.97
C ARG A 40 9.24 -11.92 0.81
N ALA A 41 8.74 -10.89 0.10
CA ALA A 41 9.42 -9.61 -0.05
C ALA A 41 9.66 -8.91 1.31
N VAL A 42 8.65 -8.86 2.20
CA VAL A 42 8.78 -8.27 3.54
C VAL A 42 9.82 -9.01 4.38
N VAL A 43 9.79 -10.33 4.39
CA VAL A 43 10.75 -11.16 5.12
C VAL A 43 12.17 -10.94 4.58
N LYS A 44 12.35 -11.00 3.26
CA LYS A 44 13.64 -10.82 2.58
C LYS A 44 14.28 -9.48 2.88
N VAL A 45 13.49 -8.40 2.88
CA VAL A 45 14.02 -7.03 2.97
C VAL A 45 14.12 -6.52 4.40
N PHE A 46 13.09 -6.77 5.21
CA PHE A 46 12.97 -6.18 6.54
C PHE A 46 13.19 -7.18 7.68
N GLY A 47 13.15 -8.47 7.41
CA GLY A 47 13.38 -9.52 8.41
C GLY A 47 12.28 -9.60 9.46
N HIS A 48 11.05 -9.16 9.16
CA HIS A 48 9.92 -9.37 10.05
C HIS A 48 9.52 -10.84 10.08
N THR A 49 9.01 -11.27 11.23
CA THR A 49 8.53 -12.65 11.39
C THR A 49 7.09 -12.73 10.89
N PRO A 50 6.81 -13.51 9.84
CA PRO A 50 5.43 -13.73 9.40
C PRO A 50 4.70 -14.60 10.42
N HIS A 51 3.41 -14.33 10.59
CA HIS A 51 2.49 -15.12 11.41
C HIS A 51 1.12 -15.19 10.72
N ASP A 52 1.17 -15.41 9.40
CA ASP A 52 -0.03 -15.47 8.58
C ASP A 52 -0.95 -16.59 9.08
N LEU A 53 -2.25 -16.29 9.20
CA LEU A 53 -3.25 -17.24 9.65
C LEU A 53 -4.12 -17.71 8.49
N GLY A 54 -4.45 -18.99 8.51
CA GLY A 54 -5.48 -19.59 7.68
C GLY A 54 -6.56 -20.23 8.53
N VAL A 55 -7.81 -20.12 8.14
CA VAL A 55 -8.93 -20.86 8.71
C VAL A 55 -9.40 -21.92 7.73
N TRP A 56 -9.56 -23.12 8.23
CA TRP A 56 -9.89 -24.32 7.45
C TRP A 56 -11.22 -24.90 7.94
N ARG A 57 -12.01 -25.39 6.98
CA ARG A 57 -13.21 -26.20 7.24
C ARG A 57 -12.98 -27.57 6.65
N GLY A 58 -12.59 -28.55 7.49
CA GLY A 58 -11.98 -29.77 6.98
C GLY A 58 -10.69 -29.47 6.22
N ASP A 59 -10.57 -29.92 4.97
CA ASP A 59 -9.40 -29.71 4.11
C ASP A 59 -9.50 -28.46 3.23
N VAL A 60 -10.59 -27.68 3.36
CA VAL A 60 -10.84 -26.48 2.54
C VAL A 60 -10.40 -25.24 3.28
N LEU A 61 -9.51 -24.45 2.67
CA LEU A 61 -9.14 -23.11 3.17
C LEU A 61 -10.31 -22.15 2.91
N VAL A 62 -10.90 -21.61 3.98
CA VAL A 62 -12.08 -20.71 3.96
C VAL A 62 -11.77 -19.30 4.45
N GLY A 63 -10.51 -19.00 4.76
CA GLY A 63 -10.09 -17.64 5.06
C GLY A 63 -8.60 -17.53 5.30
N VAL A 64 -8.06 -16.33 5.11
CA VAL A 64 -6.65 -15.98 5.34
C VAL A 64 -6.54 -14.61 6.00
N LEU A 65 -5.54 -14.45 6.86
CA LEU A 65 -5.16 -13.17 7.44
C LEU A 65 -3.62 -13.06 7.40
N PRO A 66 -3.06 -12.22 6.51
CA PRO A 66 -1.65 -11.88 6.57
C PRO A 66 -1.33 -11.21 7.89
N LEU A 67 -0.22 -11.56 8.53
CA LEU A 67 0.14 -10.96 9.80
C LEU A 67 1.66 -10.99 10.00
N PHE A 68 2.23 -9.87 10.48
CA PHE A 68 3.65 -9.74 10.76
C PHE A 68 3.91 -9.30 12.18
N VAL A 69 4.88 -9.96 12.83
CA VAL A 69 5.44 -9.54 14.11
C VAL A 69 6.56 -8.55 13.83
N CYS A 70 6.32 -7.27 14.08
CA CYS A 70 7.26 -6.20 13.86
C CYS A 70 7.92 -5.79 15.18
N LYS A 71 9.18 -6.22 15.38
CA LYS A 71 9.97 -5.90 16.57
C LYS A 71 10.46 -4.45 16.49
N ARG A 72 10.45 -3.76 17.63
CA ARG A 72 10.93 -2.39 17.78
C ARG A 72 11.94 -2.33 18.94
N PRO A 73 13.03 -1.55 18.82
CA PRO A 73 13.99 -1.40 19.89
C PRO A 73 13.34 -0.88 21.16
N LEU A 74 13.61 -1.51 22.30
CA LEU A 74 13.16 -1.10 23.64
C LEU A 74 11.64 -0.94 23.80
N GLN A 75 10.84 -1.48 22.88
CA GLN A 75 9.38 -1.41 22.93
C GLN A 75 8.76 -2.79 22.68
N ALA A 76 7.53 -2.96 23.15
CA ALA A 76 6.77 -4.14 22.81
C ALA A 76 6.58 -4.24 21.28
N PRO A 77 6.60 -5.44 20.69
CA PRO A 77 6.38 -5.63 19.27
C PRO A 77 4.97 -5.15 18.90
N VAL A 78 4.79 -4.80 17.63
CA VAL A 78 3.47 -4.56 17.04
C VAL A 78 3.18 -5.66 16.04
N TRP A 79 1.93 -6.05 15.95
CA TRP A 79 1.48 -7.00 14.96
C TRP A 79 0.65 -6.26 13.92
N VAL A 80 0.97 -6.46 12.63
CA VAL A 80 0.37 -5.68 11.56
C VAL A 80 -0.10 -6.63 10.48
N SER A 81 -1.36 -6.50 10.11
CA SER A 81 -1.87 -7.20 8.95
C SER A 81 -1.29 -6.54 7.69
N THR A 82 -0.36 -7.21 7.06
CA THR A 82 0.37 -6.77 5.86
C THR A 82 1.23 -5.51 6.09
N ALA A 83 2.43 -5.70 6.60
CA ALA A 83 3.42 -4.64 6.77
C ALA A 83 3.76 -3.97 5.42
N TYR A 84 3.96 -2.65 5.42
CA TYR A 84 4.26 -1.79 4.25
C TYR A 84 3.16 -1.71 3.19
N ALA A 85 1.97 -2.24 3.48
CA ALA A 85 0.82 -2.20 2.60
C ALA A 85 -0.29 -1.30 3.14
N VAL A 86 -1.22 -0.97 2.26
CA VAL A 86 -2.39 -0.15 2.60
C VAL A 86 -3.63 -1.02 2.88
N TYR A 87 -3.66 -2.25 2.37
CA TYR A 87 -4.73 -3.21 2.57
C TYR A 87 -4.16 -4.54 3.07
N GLY A 88 -4.89 -5.26 3.90
CA GLY A 88 -4.40 -6.52 4.44
C GLY A 88 -5.21 -7.02 5.65
N GLY A 89 -6.48 -6.83 5.67
CA GLY A 89 -7.38 -7.38 6.69
C GLY A 89 -7.63 -8.88 6.50
N PRO A 90 -8.49 -9.51 7.32
CA PRO A 90 -8.93 -10.86 7.08
C PRO A 90 -9.74 -10.94 5.78
N LEU A 91 -9.51 -12.01 5.01
CA LEU A 91 -10.39 -12.45 3.93
C LEU A 91 -11.02 -13.75 4.38
N ALA A 92 -12.34 -13.83 4.43
CA ALA A 92 -13.04 -15.03 4.87
C ALA A 92 -14.34 -15.25 4.08
N SER A 93 -14.71 -16.50 3.93
CA SER A 93 -15.92 -16.88 3.19
C SER A 93 -17.22 -16.58 3.95
N ASP A 94 -17.11 -16.36 5.26
CA ASP A 94 -18.24 -16.02 6.15
C ASP A 94 -17.78 -15.31 7.42
N ALA A 95 -18.71 -14.68 8.14
CA ALA A 95 -18.46 -13.91 9.35
C ALA A 95 -17.85 -14.74 10.51
N VAL A 96 -18.21 -16.03 10.61
CA VAL A 96 -17.68 -16.91 11.66
C VAL A 96 -16.19 -17.19 11.43
N SER A 97 -15.83 -17.47 10.18
CA SER A 97 -14.43 -17.68 9.76
C SER A 97 -13.61 -16.39 9.90
N GLU A 98 -14.19 -15.21 9.56
CA GLU A 98 -13.55 -13.92 9.77
C GLU A 98 -13.26 -13.67 11.25
N ARG A 99 -14.27 -13.85 12.11
CA ARG A 99 -14.13 -13.68 13.56
C ARG A 99 -13.07 -14.62 14.14
N ALA A 100 -13.05 -15.88 13.72
CA ALA A 100 -12.06 -16.85 14.17
C ALA A 100 -10.62 -16.41 13.83
N LEU A 101 -10.39 -15.83 12.63
CA LEU A 101 -9.09 -15.27 12.26
C LEU A 101 -8.68 -14.09 13.14
N VAL A 102 -9.60 -13.16 13.40
CA VAL A 102 -9.34 -11.98 14.21
C VAL A 102 -9.04 -12.38 15.66
N ASP A 103 -9.84 -13.28 16.25
CA ASP A 103 -9.64 -13.77 17.62
C ASP A 103 -8.32 -14.52 17.79
N ALA A 104 -7.97 -15.37 16.82
CA ALA A 104 -6.68 -16.07 16.81
C ALA A 104 -5.50 -15.09 16.71
N ALA A 105 -5.60 -14.07 15.84
CA ALA A 105 -4.57 -13.05 15.72
C ALA A 105 -4.38 -12.26 17.02
N VAL A 106 -5.48 -11.83 17.64
CA VAL A 106 -5.46 -11.09 18.92
C VAL A 106 -4.90 -11.96 20.06
N SER A 107 -5.32 -13.22 20.11
CA SER A 107 -4.83 -14.18 21.12
C SER A 107 -3.33 -14.44 20.98
N ALA A 108 -2.85 -14.74 19.77
CA ALA A 108 -1.44 -14.96 19.50
C ALA A 108 -0.60 -13.71 19.76
N ALA A 109 -1.07 -12.52 19.38
CA ALA A 109 -0.38 -11.26 19.64
C ALA A 109 -0.30 -10.95 21.14
N ARG A 110 -1.35 -11.26 21.91
CA ARG A 110 -1.36 -11.11 23.38
C ARG A 110 -0.34 -12.04 24.03
N ALA A 111 -0.31 -13.31 23.65
CA ALA A 111 0.68 -14.28 24.10
C ALA A 111 2.12 -13.85 23.71
N GLY A 112 2.31 -13.26 22.53
CA GLY A 112 3.57 -12.68 22.06
C GLY A 112 3.94 -11.34 22.72
N GLY A 113 3.16 -10.85 23.66
CA GLY A 113 3.43 -9.63 24.42
C GLY A 113 3.34 -8.35 23.58
N ALA A 114 2.53 -8.34 22.53
CA ALA A 114 2.38 -7.21 21.61
C ALA A 114 1.79 -5.95 22.28
N ALA A 115 2.15 -4.79 21.74
CA ALA A 115 1.52 -3.52 22.11
C ALA A 115 0.08 -3.46 21.58
N HIS A 116 -0.09 -3.82 20.31
CA HIS A 116 -1.38 -3.84 19.61
C HIS A 116 -1.30 -4.73 18.36
N VAL A 117 -2.48 -5.04 17.81
CA VAL A 117 -2.65 -5.56 16.45
C VAL A 117 -3.25 -4.45 15.59
N ASP A 118 -2.67 -4.18 14.42
CA ASP A 118 -3.13 -3.23 13.40
C ASP A 118 -3.76 -4.03 12.24
N LEU A 119 -5.08 -3.97 12.11
CA LEU A 119 -5.84 -4.61 11.03
C LEU A 119 -6.17 -3.57 9.95
N ARG A 120 -5.46 -3.63 8.83
CA ARG A 120 -5.58 -2.68 7.71
C ARG A 120 -6.66 -3.14 6.73
N THR A 121 -7.89 -3.16 7.17
CA THR A 121 -9.04 -3.63 6.40
C THR A 121 -9.42 -2.67 5.28
N ARG A 122 -9.76 -3.20 4.10
CA ARG A 122 -10.37 -2.42 3.01
C ARG A 122 -11.89 -2.33 3.17
N PHE A 123 -12.48 -3.35 3.75
CA PHE A 123 -13.92 -3.46 4.02
C PHE A 123 -14.17 -3.51 5.52
N ALA A 124 -15.38 -3.18 5.94
CA ALA A 124 -15.79 -3.32 7.34
C ALA A 124 -15.79 -4.80 7.73
N LEU A 125 -15.33 -5.09 8.94
CA LEU A 125 -15.46 -6.42 9.52
C LEU A 125 -16.93 -6.70 9.84
N ALA A 126 -17.35 -7.95 9.70
CA ALA A 126 -18.70 -8.38 10.07
C ALA A 126 -18.97 -8.22 11.58
N ASP A 127 -17.93 -8.46 12.41
CA ASP A 127 -17.92 -8.22 13.84
C ASP A 127 -16.58 -7.59 14.26
N ASP A 128 -16.63 -6.34 14.70
CA ASP A 128 -15.47 -5.59 15.21
C ASP A 128 -15.49 -5.38 16.73
N THR A 129 -16.30 -6.17 17.47
CA THR A 129 -16.42 -6.10 18.92
C THR A 129 -15.05 -6.22 19.59
N GLY A 130 -14.74 -5.27 20.47
CA GLY A 130 -13.47 -5.20 21.19
C GLY A 130 -12.32 -4.58 20.39
N LEU A 131 -12.57 -4.10 19.16
CA LEU A 131 -11.59 -3.40 18.34
C LEU A 131 -11.83 -1.89 18.34
N VAL A 132 -10.73 -1.13 18.26
CA VAL A 132 -10.78 0.34 18.24
C VAL A 132 -10.66 0.84 16.81
N PRO A 133 -11.60 1.68 16.32
CA PRO A 133 -11.56 2.21 14.96
C PRO A 133 -10.45 3.26 14.78
N GLN A 134 -9.83 3.26 13.60
CA GLN A 134 -8.85 4.26 13.16
C GLN A 134 -9.37 4.99 11.92
N ASN A 135 -9.78 6.24 12.08
CA ASN A 135 -10.43 7.03 11.02
C ASN A 135 -9.49 8.07 10.36
N LEU A 136 -8.20 7.76 10.25
CA LEU A 136 -7.21 8.69 9.72
C LEU A 136 -7.04 8.64 8.20
N TYR A 137 -7.54 7.61 7.55
CA TYR A 137 -7.23 7.32 6.17
C TYR A 137 -8.45 7.14 5.30
N ALA A 138 -8.34 7.56 4.05
CA ALA A 138 -9.28 7.23 2.99
C ALA A 138 -8.53 6.62 1.79
N THR A 139 -9.20 5.77 1.04
CA THR A 139 -8.74 5.29 -0.26
C THR A 139 -9.48 6.02 -1.38
N PHE A 140 -8.93 5.93 -2.60
CA PHE A 140 -9.40 6.64 -3.78
C PHE A 140 -9.43 5.67 -4.96
N ARG A 141 -10.59 5.08 -5.22
CA ARG A 141 -10.79 4.07 -6.26
C ARG A 141 -11.83 4.54 -7.25
N LYS A 142 -11.64 4.21 -8.52
CA LYS A 142 -12.53 4.61 -9.60
C LYS A 142 -12.65 3.50 -10.62
N SER A 143 -13.85 3.21 -11.07
CA SER A 143 -14.07 2.29 -12.18
C SER A 143 -13.52 2.90 -13.47
N SER A 144 -12.82 2.08 -14.26
CA SER A 144 -12.38 2.47 -15.58
C SER A 144 -13.59 2.71 -16.49
N PRO A 145 -13.60 3.78 -17.29
CA PRO A 145 -14.63 3.96 -18.31
C PRO A 145 -14.44 2.99 -19.48
N ALA A 146 -15.36 3.01 -20.42
CA ALA A 146 -15.30 2.15 -21.61
C ALA A 146 -14.20 2.60 -22.62
N THR A 147 -13.93 3.89 -22.68
CA THR A 147 -12.98 4.46 -23.64
C THR A 147 -11.99 5.43 -23.00
N ILE A 148 -10.87 5.66 -23.68
CA ILE A 148 -9.83 6.60 -23.24
C ILE A 148 -10.36 8.04 -23.22
N GLU A 149 -11.20 8.42 -24.17
CA GLU A 149 -11.80 9.75 -24.27
C GLU A 149 -12.68 10.03 -23.04
N GLU A 150 -13.36 9.01 -22.52
CA GLU A 150 -14.16 9.14 -21.30
C GLU A 150 -13.30 9.36 -20.05
N VAL A 151 -12.06 8.87 -20.03
CA VAL A 151 -11.14 9.15 -18.90
C VAL A 151 -10.98 10.67 -18.78
N GLN A 152 -10.64 11.34 -19.87
CA GLN A 152 -10.44 12.79 -19.90
C GLN A 152 -11.74 13.55 -19.64
N ALA A 153 -12.88 13.08 -20.19
CA ALA A 153 -14.19 13.69 -19.97
C ALA A 153 -14.61 13.68 -18.51
N ARG A 154 -14.31 12.59 -17.78
CA ARG A 154 -14.60 12.44 -16.33
C ARG A 154 -13.64 13.22 -15.43
N MET A 155 -12.52 13.75 -15.96
CA MET A 155 -11.59 14.56 -15.15
C MET A 155 -12.16 15.96 -14.89
N PRO A 156 -11.94 16.55 -13.70
CA PRO A 156 -12.24 17.94 -13.43
C PRO A 156 -11.53 18.88 -14.43
N ARG A 157 -12.19 19.97 -14.82
CA ARG A 157 -11.70 20.92 -15.84
C ARG A 157 -10.25 21.36 -15.57
N LYS A 158 -9.92 21.66 -14.31
CA LYS A 158 -8.58 22.11 -13.93
C LYS A 158 -7.54 21.01 -14.12
N ALA A 159 -7.81 19.78 -13.68
CA ALA A 159 -6.90 18.64 -13.84
C ALA A 159 -6.65 18.34 -15.32
N ARG A 160 -7.71 18.34 -16.14
CA ARG A 160 -7.62 18.16 -17.60
C ARG A 160 -6.79 19.25 -18.27
N ALA A 161 -6.89 20.51 -17.82
CA ALA A 161 -6.08 21.60 -18.34
C ALA A 161 -4.58 21.41 -18.03
N GLU A 162 -4.24 20.89 -16.85
CA GLU A 162 -2.86 20.58 -16.48
C GLU A 162 -2.30 19.41 -17.31
N VAL A 163 -3.10 18.37 -17.55
CA VAL A 163 -2.71 17.25 -18.44
C VAL A 163 -2.45 17.76 -19.87
N ARG A 164 -3.35 18.56 -20.41
CA ARG A 164 -3.18 19.15 -21.74
C ARG A 164 -1.91 19.99 -21.82
N LYS A 165 -1.64 20.83 -20.81
CA LYS A 165 -0.39 21.61 -20.72
C LYS A 165 0.84 20.69 -20.72
N ALA A 166 0.82 19.59 -19.97
CA ALA A 166 1.91 18.64 -19.91
C ALA A 166 2.22 18.02 -21.28
N VAL A 167 1.19 17.70 -22.06
CA VAL A 167 1.34 17.11 -23.41
C VAL A 167 1.67 18.18 -24.46
N GLU A 168 0.81 19.20 -24.64
CA GLU A 168 0.89 20.13 -25.76
C GLU A 168 2.05 21.13 -25.63
N ARG A 169 2.32 21.59 -24.38
CA ARG A 169 3.37 22.60 -24.14
C ARG A 169 4.72 21.99 -23.83
N HIS A 170 4.72 20.87 -23.12
CA HIS A 170 5.95 20.28 -22.57
C HIS A 170 6.35 18.97 -23.25
N GLY A 171 5.49 18.37 -24.08
CA GLY A 171 5.78 17.14 -24.82
C GLY A 171 6.07 15.94 -23.92
N LEU A 172 5.46 15.88 -22.70
CA LEU A 172 5.70 14.79 -21.78
C LEU A 172 5.21 13.46 -22.34
N VAL A 173 6.01 12.42 -22.17
CA VAL A 173 5.67 11.05 -22.57
C VAL A 173 5.80 10.10 -21.38
N LEU A 174 4.99 9.03 -21.39
CA LEU A 174 5.12 7.90 -20.50
C LEU A 174 6.10 6.88 -21.08
N VAL A 175 7.07 6.46 -20.28
CA VAL A 175 7.95 5.32 -20.57
C VAL A 175 7.80 4.29 -19.46
N GLU A 176 7.97 3.00 -19.80
CA GLU A 176 7.77 1.89 -18.86
C GLU A 176 8.93 0.92 -18.95
N GLY A 177 9.31 0.37 -17.83
CA GLY A 177 10.32 -0.69 -17.76
C GLY A 177 11.09 -0.71 -16.46
N PRO A 178 11.68 -1.87 -16.12
CA PRO A 178 12.48 -2.03 -14.90
C PRO A 178 13.75 -1.15 -14.89
N GLU A 179 14.22 -0.68 -16.03
CA GLU A 179 15.36 0.24 -16.20
C GLU A 179 15.11 1.60 -15.51
N HIS A 180 13.84 1.97 -15.29
CA HIS A 180 13.45 3.20 -14.61
C HIS A 180 13.44 3.06 -13.08
N LEU A 181 13.77 1.87 -12.53
CA LEU A 181 13.75 1.60 -11.09
C LEU A 181 14.64 2.57 -10.31
N ASP A 182 15.84 2.86 -10.80
CA ASP A 182 16.78 3.75 -10.09
C ASP A 182 16.26 5.20 -10.06
N ALA A 183 15.57 5.64 -11.10
CA ALA A 183 14.89 6.93 -11.11
C ALA A 183 13.77 6.98 -10.07
N LEU A 184 12.94 5.93 -10.01
CA LEU A 184 11.88 5.82 -9.01
C LEU A 184 12.46 5.89 -7.59
N VAL A 185 13.47 5.08 -7.28
CA VAL A 185 14.10 5.02 -5.95
C VAL A 185 14.63 6.40 -5.54
N ARG A 186 15.38 7.04 -6.42
CA ARG A 186 15.96 8.39 -6.18
C ARG A 186 14.86 9.43 -5.93
N LEU A 187 13.87 9.51 -6.81
CA LEU A 187 12.78 10.50 -6.71
C LEU A 187 11.91 10.25 -5.48
N PHE A 188 11.59 8.99 -5.20
CA PHE A 188 10.81 8.60 -4.02
C PHE A 188 11.56 8.95 -2.72
N ALA A 189 12.86 8.64 -2.64
CA ALA A 189 13.69 8.97 -1.49
C ALA A 189 13.77 10.49 -1.26
N HIS A 190 13.98 11.27 -2.34
CA HIS A 190 13.98 12.73 -2.29
C HIS A 190 12.65 13.29 -1.76
N ASN A 191 11.51 12.82 -2.26
CA ASN A 191 10.18 13.24 -1.78
C ASN A 191 9.94 12.85 -0.31
N LYS A 192 10.37 11.65 0.12
CA LYS A 192 10.26 11.25 1.54
C LYS A 192 11.14 12.11 2.44
N LYS A 193 12.37 12.38 2.03
CA LYS A 193 13.28 13.26 2.75
C LYS A 193 12.73 14.67 2.89
N SER A 194 12.17 15.27 1.84
CA SER A 194 11.56 16.62 1.89
C SER A 194 10.39 16.71 2.88
N LEU A 195 9.71 15.59 3.13
CA LEU A 195 8.65 15.44 4.14
C LEU A 195 9.20 15.12 5.55
N GLY A 196 10.53 15.01 5.71
CA GLY A 196 11.17 14.65 6.97
C GLY A 196 10.94 13.20 7.39
N SER A 197 10.79 12.29 6.43
CA SER A 197 10.52 10.87 6.67
C SER A 197 11.59 9.99 6.03
N PRO A 198 11.92 8.82 6.62
CA PRO A 198 12.78 7.84 5.96
C PRO A 198 12.09 7.25 4.74
N SER A 199 12.87 6.78 3.78
CA SER A 199 12.44 6.15 2.53
C SER A 199 12.54 4.62 2.61
N LEU A 200 11.80 3.95 1.74
CA LEU A 200 11.99 2.52 1.49
C LEU A 200 13.32 2.28 0.76
N PRO A 201 14.08 1.26 1.12
CA PRO A 201 15.37 0.97 0.48
C PRO A 201 15.17 0.42 -0.94
N ARG A 202 16.14 0.66 -1.84
CA ARG A 202 16.13 0.14 -3.23
C ARG A 202 15.80 -1.36 -3.31
N ARG A 203 16.37 -2.16 -2.41
CA ARG A 203 16.14 -3.62 -2.34
C ARG A 203 14.67 -4.00 -2.13
N TRP A 204 13.83 -3.10 -1.57
CA TRP A 204 12.40 -3.33 -1.44
C TRP A 204 11.70 -3.34 -2.80
N PHE A 205 11.93 -2.32 -3.60
CA PHE A 205 11.35 -2.21 -4.94
C PHE A 205 11.85 -3.33 -5.85
N GLN A 206 13.13 -3.68 -5.73
CA GLN A 206 13.72 -4.81 -6.45
C GLN A 206 13.08 -6.14 -6.06
N ALA A 207 12.86 -6.38 -4.75
CA ALA A 207 12.21 -7.60 -4.28
C ALA A 207 10.77 -7.73 -4.80
N LEU A 208 10.03 -6.62 -4.94
CA LEU A 208 8.69 -6.64 -5.53
C LEU A 208 8.73 -7.03 -7.02
N LEU A 209 9.67 -6.50 -7.79
CA LEU A 209 9.86 -6.90 -9.20
C LEU A 209 10.20 -8.39 -9.33
N GLU A 210 11.11 -8.90 -8.47
CA GLU A 210 11.53 -10.30 -8.45
C GLU A 210 10.39 -11.26 -8.07
N GLU A 211 9.56 -10.89 -7.08
CA GLU A 211 8.48 -11.74 -6.57
C GLU A 211 7.24 -11.77 -7.47
N PHE A 212 6.98 -10.71 -8.19
CA PHE A 212 5.71 -10.55 -8.89
C PHE A 212 5.82 -10.39 -10.42
N GLY A 213 7.04 -10.18 -10.94
CA GLY A 213 7.28 -10.09 -12.38
C GLY A 213 6.40 -9.04 -13.06
N GLU A 214 5.70 -9.45 -14.10
CA GLU A 214 4.84 -8.58 -14.94
C GLU A 214 3.67 -7.93 -14.19
N ARG A 215 3.32 -8.41 -13.00
CA ARG A 215 2.30 -7.78 -12.14
C ARG A 215 2.79 -6.48 -11.50
N VAL A 216 4.10 -6.16 -11.60
CA VAL A 216 4.70 -4.94 -11.05
C VAL A 216 5.32 -4.15 -12.19
N VAL A 217 4.79 -2.95 -12.43
CA VAL A 217 5.24 -2.10 -13.53
C VAL A 217 5.86 -0.82 -12.98
N VAL A 218 7.05 -0.48 -13.49
CA VAL A 218 7.70 0.80 -13.22
C VAL A 218 7.42 1.73 -14.39
N HIS A 219 6.88 2.90 -14.07
CA HIS A 219 6.56 3.94 -15.05
C HIS A 219 7.42 5.16 -14.79
N ALA A 220 7.80 5.88 -15.84
CA ALA A 220 8.42 7.19 -15.71
C ALA A 220 7.82 8.20 -16.68
N VAL A 221 7.84 9.47 -16.29
CA VAL A 221 7.45 10.60 -17.13
C VAL A 221 8.70 11.30 -17.61
N GLN A 222 8.85 11.35 -18.93
CA GLN A 222 10.03 11.86 -19.61
C GLN A 222 9.71 13.10 -20.43
N ARG A 223 10.64 14.05 -20.44
CA ARG A 223 10.66 15.19 -21.37
C ARG A 223 11.28 14.80 -22.71
N PRO A 224 11.07 15.60 -23.77
CA PRO A 224 11.70 15.36 -25.09
C PRO A 224 13.24 15.29 -25.07
N ASP A 225 13.90 15.95 -24.12
CA ASP A 225 15.35 15.92 -23.94
C ASP A 225 15.86 14.70 -23.14
N GLY A 226 14.96 13.80 -22.72
CA GLY A 226 15.28 12.59 -21.98
C GLY A 226 15.25 12.73 -20.45
N GLU A 227 15.05 13.95 -19.90
CA GLU A 227 14.97 14.16 -18.46
C GLU A 227 13.73 13.48 -17.86
N LEU A 228 13.92 12.71 -16.78
CA LEU A 228 12.83 12.06 -16.04
C LEU A 228 12.32 12.98 -14.93
N LEU A 229 11.06 13.38 -15.02
CA LEU A 229 10.41 14.30 -14.08
C LEU A 229 9.65 13.59 -12.96
N ALA A 230 9.10 12.43 -13.24
CA ALA A 230 8.38 11.60 -12.27
C ALA A 230 8.64 10.13 -12.55
N ALA A 231 8.53 9.30 -11.52
CA ALA A 231 8.50 7.85 -11.67
C ALA A 231 7.56 7.23 -10.65
N SER A 232 6.94 6.10 -11.02
CA SER A 232 6.02 5.38 -10.15
C SER A 232 6.19 3.87 -10.29
N MET A 233 5.70 3.14 -9.29
CA MET A 233 5.51 1.69 -9.37
C MET A 233 4.05 1.40 -9.11
N SER A 234 3.46 0.60 -9.99
CA SER A 234 2.07 0.16 -9.93
C SER A 234 2.00 -1.36 -9.84
N PHE A 235 0.93 -1.86 -9.26
CA PHE A 235 0.63 -3.28 -9.17
C PHE A 235 -0.62 -3.60 -9.98
N VAL A 236 -0.60 -4.72 -10.70
CA VAL A 236 -1.77 -5.20 -11.46
C VAL A 236 -2.26 -6.49 -10.83
N PHE A 237 -3.51 -6.49 -10.39
CA PHE A 237 -4.12 -7.65 -9.77
C PHE A 237 -5.62 -7.68 -10.03
N ARG A 238 -6.12 -8.79 -10.61
CA ARG A 238 -7.55 -9.04 -10.85
C ARG A 238 -8.31 -7.90 -11.55
N GLY A 239 -7.68 -7.32 -12.56
CA GLY A 239 -8.30 -6.22 -13.30
C GLY A 239 -8.24 -4.87 -12.59
N GLU A 240 -7.47 -4.75 -11.52
CA GLU A 240 -7.20 -3.50 -10.81
C GLU A 240 -5.75 -3.07 -11.06
N LEU A 241 -5.52 -1.76 -11.24
CA LEU A 241 -4.20 -1.14 -11.22
C LEU A 241 -4.08 -0.31 -9.95
N ASP A 242 -3.20 -0.75 -9.05
CA ASP A 242 -2.83 0.01 -7.85
C ASP A 242 -1.69 0.98 -8.19
N TYR A 243 -1.96 2.28 -8.29
CA TYR A 243 -0.94 3.33 -8.43
C TYR A 243 -0.32 3.64 -7.08
N TYR A 244 0.83 3.05 -6.77
CA TYR A 244 1.25 2.85 -5.39
C TYR A 244 2.42 3.73 -4.93
N TYR A 245 3.61 3.59 -5.53
CA TYR A 245 4.77 4.41 -5.19
C TYR A 245 4.95 5.52 -6.22
N LEU A 246 5.18 6.74 -5.76
CA LEU A 246 5.39 7.90 -6.62
C LEU A 246 6.55 8.73 -6.08
N GLY A 247 7.48 9.06 -6.96
CA GLY A 247 8.47 10.12 -6.80
C GLY A 247 8.37 11.12 -7.93
N VAL A 248 8.55 12.42 -7.63
CA VAL A 248 8.45 13.48 -8.62
C VAL A 248 9.42 14.60 -8.28
N THR A 249 10.03 15.22 -9.27
CA THR A 249 10.90 16.40 -9.11
C THR A 249 10.07 17.63 -8.73
N GLU A 250 10.68 18.62 -8.09
CA GLU A 250 10.01 19.88 -7.77
C GLU A 250 9.52 20.58 -9.05
N ALA A 251 10.38 20.68 -10.07
CA ALA A 251 10.03 21.20 -11.38
C ALA A 251 8.91 20.40 -12.05
N GLY A 252 8.97 19.05 -11.96
CA GLY A 252 7.92 18.16 -12.46
C GLY A 252 6.54 18.50 -11.92
N ASN A 253 6.43 18.83 -10.64
CA ASN A 253 5.17 19.24 -10.04
C ASN A 253 4.76 20.69 -10.35
N ARG A 254 5.69 21.65 -10.26
CA ARG A 254 5.37 23.08 -10.33
C ARG A 254 5.25 23.60 -11.75
N GLU A 255 6.11 23.13 -12.65
CA GLU A 255 6.25 23.69 -14.00
C GLU A 255 5.61 22.80 -15.05
N TYR A 256 5.85 21.48 -14.96
CA TYR A 256 5.54 20.51 -16.02
C TYR A 256 4.23 19.74 -15.79
N SER A 257 3.59 19.85 -14.62
CA SER A 257 2.37 19.11 -14.29
C SER A 257 2.51 17.58 -14.40
N ALA A 258 3.73 17.05 -14.13
CA ALA A 258 4.06 15.65 -14.34
C ALA A 258 3.21 14.69 -13.50
N SER A 259 2.84 15.06 -12.26
CA SER A 259 1.94 14.24 -11.42
C SER A 259 0.52 14.18 -11.99
N ASN A 260 0.01 15.28 -12.58
CA ASN A 260 -1.31 15.30 -13.21
C ASN A 260 -1.30 14.42 -14.46
N TYR A 261 -0.26 14.55 -15.28
CA TYR A 261 -0.08 13.75 -16.49
C TYR A 261 0.01 12.26 -16.14
N LEU A 262 0.87 11.87 -15.19
CA LEU A 262 1.05 10.48 -14.80
C LEU A 262 -0.25 9.86 -14.27
N ALA A 263 -0.99 10.59 -13.43
CA ALA A 263 -2.29 10.11 -12.92
C ALA A 263 -3.33 9.92 -14.03
N ALA A 264 -3.30 10.76 -15.06
CA ALA A 264 -4.23 10.65 -16.20
C ALA A 264 -3.84 9.49 -17.12
N VAL A 265 -2.57 9.44 -17.55
CA VAL A 265 -2.12 8.44 -18.52
C VAL A 265 -2.18 7.02 -17.96
N LEU A 266 -2.02 6.83 -16.64
CA LEU A 266 -2.22 5.52 -16.01
C LEU A 266 -3.70 5.11 -15.95
N GLN A 267 -4.64 6.04 -15.85
CA GLN A 267 -6.07 5.73 -16.03
C GLN A 267 -6.39 5.35 -17.48
N GLU A 268 -5.80 6.04 -18.45
CA GLU A 268 -5.90 5.69 -19.87
C GLU A 268 -5.28 4.30 -20.13
N ARG A 269 -4.17 3.99 -19.47
CA ARG A 269 -3.52 2.67 -19.52
C ARG A 269 -4.43 1.56 -18.96
N CYS A 270 -5.17 1.82 -17.86
CA CYS A 270 -6.17 0.87 -17.36
C CYS A 270 -7.19 0.51 -18.43
N VAL A 271 -7.73 1.50 -19.13
CA VAL A 271 -8.69 1.28 -20.21
C VAL A 271 -8.05 0.49 -21.37
N ALA A 272 -6.86 0.89 -21.81
CA ALA A 272 -6.15 0.22 -22.90
C ALA A 272 -5.82 -1.25 -22.60
N GLN A 273 -5.60 -1.59 -21.33
CA GLN A 273 -5.32 -2.96 -20.86
C GLN A 273 -6.58 -3.73 -20.43
N GLY A 274 -7.79 -3.15 -20.57
CA GLY A 274 -9.02 -3.78 -20.13
C GLY A 274 -9.15 -3.95 -18.62
N LEU A 275 -8.41 -3.15 -17.83
CA LEU A 275 -8.52 -3.17 -16.38
C LEU A 275 -9.75 -2.38 -15.93
N SER A 276 -10.49 -2.94 -14.98
CA SER A 276 -11.79 -2.42 -14.55
C SER A 276 -11.72 -1.35 -13.48
N VAL A 277 -10.61 -1.26 -12.74
CA VAL A 277 -10.46 -0.34 -11.60
C VAL A 277 -9.07 0.29 -11.58
N PHE A 278 -9.05 1.61 -11.36
CA PHE A 278 -7.86 2.35 -10.98
C PHE A 278 -7.93 2.67 -9.48
N ASP A 279 -6.96 2.16 -8.71
CA ASP A 279 -6.79 2.46 -7.29
C ASP A 279 -5.63 3.44 -7.11
N PHE A 280 -5.95 4.65 -6.68
CA PHE A 280 -4.97 5.70 -6.39
C PHE A 280 -4.36 5.56 -4.99
N GLY A 281 -4.72 4.50 -4.29
CA GLY A 281 -4.21 4.16 -2.96
C GLY A 281 -4.68 5.09 -1.86
N ARG A 282 -4.18 4.81 -0.68
CA ARG A 282 -4.50 5.49 0.57
C ARG A 282 -3.91 6.90 0.64
N SER A 283 -4.65 7.82 1.27
CA SER A 283 -4.11 9.07 1.81
C SER A 283 -4.65 9.35 3.19
N ARG A 284 -3.85 10.06 4.02
CA ARG A 284 -4.37 10.58 5.27
C ARG A 284 -5.32 11.74 4.98
N VAL A 285 -6.44 11.77 5.69
CA VAL A 285 -7.45 12.83 5.58
C VAL A 285 -6.81 14.22 5.78
N ASP A 286 -7.25 15.21 5.01
CA ASP A 286 -6.83 16.61 5.05
C ASP A 286 -5.36 16.89 4.70
N THR A 287 -4.65 15.95 4.09
CA THR A 287 -3.28 16.16 3.62
C THR A 287 -3.21 16.65 2.16
N GLY A 288 -2.02 17.11 1.74
CA GLY A 288 -1.76 17.48 0.34
C GLY A 288 -2.07 16.34 -0.66
N PRO A 289 -1.57 15.11 -0.45
CA PRO A 289 -1.92 13.96 -1.29
C PRO A 289 -3.43 13.64 -1.32
N TYR A 290 -4.14 13.81 -0.21
CA TYR A 290 -5.60 13.66 -0.17
C TYR A 290 -6.28 14.67 -1.10
N ARG A 291 -5.96 15.96 -0.92
CA ARG A 291 -6.52 17.06 -1.75
C ARG A 291 -6.15 16.89 -3.24
N PHE A 292 -4.93 16.44 -3.53
CA PHE A 292 -4.52 16.16 -4.90
C PHE A 292 -5.45 15.15 -5.57
N LYS A 293 -5.74 14.02 -4.92
CA LYS A 293 -6.61 12.95 -5.44
C LYS A 293 -8.05 13.43 -5.64
N VAL A 294 -8.58 14.20 -4.67
CA VAL A 294 -9.90 14.85 -4.84
C VAL A 294 -9.90 15.78 -6.06
N ASN A 295 -8.84 16.57 -6.24
CA ASN A 295 -8.70 17.47 -7.39
C ASN A 295 -8.54 16.73 -8.73
N GLN A 296 -8.18 15.43 -8.71
CA GLN A 296 -8.20 14.55 -9.88
C GLN A 296 -9.59 13.92 -10.13
N GLY A 297 -10.60 14.28 -9.34
CA GLY A 297 -11.97 13.78 -9.48
C GLY A 297 -12.20 12.41 -8.84
N PHE A 298 -11.40 12.05 -7.84
CA PHE A 298 -11.63 10.84 -7.05
C PHE A 298 -12.40 11.16 -5.78
N GLU A 299 -13.37 10.32 -5.46
CA GLU A 299 -14.12 10.41 -4.21
C GLU A 299 -13.40 9.63 -3.12
N PRO A 300 -13.19 10.24 -1.93
CA PRO A 300 -12.57 9.56 -0.81
C PRO A 300 -13.53 8.55 -0.17
N THR A 301 -13.09 7.31 0.00
CA THR A 301 -13.78 6.28 0.76
C THR A 301 -13.01 6.02 2.06
N PRO A 302 -13.60 6.23 3.25
CA PRO A 302 -12.93 5.98 4.52
C PRO A 302 -12.45 4.52 4.61
N LEU A 303 -11.25 4.31 5.12
CA LEU A 303 -10.71 2.97 5.38
C LEU A 303 -11.09 2.54 6.80
N PRO A 304 -11.79 1.42 6.96
CA PRO A 304 -12.28 0.95 8.24
C PRO A 304 -11.21 0.19 9.04
N TYR A 305 -10.03 0.78 9.21
CA TYR A 305 -8.96 0.15 9.98
C TYR A 305 -9.36 -0.09 11.42
N ARG A 306 -8.89 -1.19 11.99
CA ARG A 306 -9.19 -1.60 13.37
C ARG A 306 -7.92 -1.95 14.11
N TYR A 307 -7.92 -1.65 15.42
CA TYR A 307 -6.83 -1.96 16.32
C TYR A 307 -7.32 -2.78 17.51
N ALA A 308 -6.65 -3.88 17.80
CA ALA A 308 -6.77 -4.51 19.10
C ALA A 308 -5.66 -3.95 20.01
N LEU A 309 -6.01 -3.11 20.99
CA LEU A 309 -5.07 -2.60 21.97
C LEU A 309 -4.80 -3.67 23.03
N LEU A 310 -3.54 -4.01 23.29
CA LEU A 310 -3.12 -5.07 24.21
C LEU A 310 -2.34 -4.48 25.40
N LYS A 311 -1.05 -4.15 25.19
CA LYS A 311 -0.26 -3.39 26.19
C LYS A 311 -0.37 -1.88 25.97
N ALA A 312 -0.64 -1.44 24.74
CA ALA A 312 -0.91 -0.04 24.47
C ALA A 312 -2.29 0.37 25.04
N ARG A 313 -2.37 1.57 25.59
CA ARG A 313 -3.61 2.16 26.11
C ARG A 313 -4.30 3.07 25.11
N GLU A 314 -3.56 3.52 24.11
CA GLU A 314 -4.01 4.48 23.10
C GLU A 314 -3.59 4.02 21.70
N LEU A 315 -4.30 4.49 20.68
CA LEU A 315 -3.93 4.30 19.29
C LEU A 315 -2.54 4.90 19.03
N PRO A 316 -1.71 4.26 18.18
CA PRO A 316 -0.44 4.84 17.79
C PRO A 316 -0.64 6.19 17.11
N SER A 317 -0.02 7.23 17.65
CA SER A 317 -0.09 8.57 17.09
C SER A 317 0.95 8.72 15.97
N PHE A 318 0.51 8.56 14.74
CA PHE A 318 1.31 8.90 13.54
C PHE A 318 1.02 10.34 13.11
N ASN A 319 1.19 11.31 14.02
CA ASN A 319 0.96 12.69 13.65
C ASN A 319 2.25 13.29 13.06
N PRO A 320 2.30 13.57 11.72
CA PRO A 320 3.42 14.28 11.11
C PRO A 320 3.66 15.68 11.68
N SER A 321 2.64 16.25 12.29
CA SER A 321 2.70 17.58 12.94
C SER A 321 2.98 17.49 14.45
N ASN A 322 3.46 16.33 14.96
CA ASN A 322 3.79 16.19 16.37
C ASN A 322 5.01 17.08 16.72
N PRO A 323 4.88 18.09 17.61
CA PRO A 323 5.97 18.96 17.98
C PRO A 323 7.20 18.20 18.51
N LYS A 324 7.00 17.04 19.16
CA LYS A 324 8.09 16.20 19.67
C LYS A 324 8.98 15.62 18.58
N THR A 325 8.49 15.48 17.36
CA THR A 325 9.25 14.95 16.21
C THR A 325 9.69 16.03 15.23
N GLU A 326 9.26 17.28 15.42
CA GLU A 326 9.56 18.39 14.49
C GLU A 326 11.08 18.64 14.39
N GLY A 327 11.79 18.67 15.51
CA GLY A 327 13.24 18.84 15.54
C GLY A 327 13.98 17.74 14.76
N LEU A 328 13.58 16.48 14.98
CA LEU A 328 14.15 15.33 14.26
C LEU A 328 13.87 15.41 12.75
N ARG A 329 12.66 15.80 12.35
CA ARG A 329 12.27 15.97 10.95
C ARG A 329 13.06 17.09 10.27
N ARG A 330 13.23 18.25 10.93
CA ARG A 330 14.07 19.35 10.43
C ARG A 330 15.52 18.94 10.27
N THR A 331 16.07 18.17 11.22
CA THR A 331 17.42 17.64 11.10
C THR A 331 17.51 16.67 9.94
N TRP A 332 16.52 15.76 9.80
CA TRP A 332 16.47 14.79 8.72
C TRP A 332 16.52 15.44 7.33
N THR A 333 15.75 16.49 7.10
CA THR A 333 15.73 17.19 5.80
C THR A 333 17.07 17.83 5.43
N LYS A 334 17.92 18.13 6.41
CA LYS A 334 19.24 18.78 6.20
C LYS A 334 20.41 17.80 6.06
N LEU A 335 20.20 16.51 6.38
CA LEU A 335 21.25 15.51 6.25
C LEU A 335 21.59 15.26 4.77
N PRO A 336 22.84 14.90 4.43
CA PRO A 336 23.20 14.45 3.09
C PRO A 336 22.36 13.22 2.66
N ASP A 337 22.12 13.06 1.36
CA ASP A 337 21.28 11.97 0.83
C ASP A 337 21.85 10.58 1.19
N TRP A 338 23.15 10.39 1.10
CA TRP A 338 23.79 9.12 1.46
C TRP A 338 23.56 8.72 2.92
N VAL A 339 23.47 9.70 3.84
CA VAL A 339 23.16 9.44 5.27
C VAL A 339 21.70 9.03 5.42
N THR A 340 20.77 9.77 4.79
CA THR A 340 19.34 9.47 4.86
C THR A 340 19.01 8.13 4.20
N ASP A 341 19.68 7.76 3.11
CA ASP A 341 19.48 6.49 2.43
C ASP A 341 19.99 5.31 3.27
N ALA A 342 21.19 5.41 3.83
CA ALA A 342 21.74 4.38 4.71
C ALA A 342 20.89 4.19 5.98
N ALA A 343 20.50 5.29 6.63
CA ALA A 343 19.69 5.24 7.84
C ALA A 343 18.25 4.75 7.55
N SER A 344 17.67 5.08 6.40
CA SER A 344 16.34 4.65 6.00
C SER A 344 16.20 3.14 5.97
N GLY A 345 17.21 2.42 5.48
CA GLY A 345 17.23 0.96 5.43
C GLY A 345 17.10 0.29 6.81
N VAL A 346 17.57 0.95 7.86
CA VAL A 346 17.48 0.49 9.25
C VAL A 346 16.17 0.95 9.88
N LEU A 347 15.85 2.25 9.75
CA LEU A 347 14.67 2.85 10.39
C LEU A 347 13.36 2.27 9.88
N MET A 348 13.28 1.94 8.59
CA MET A 348 12.06 1.37 8.01
C MET A 348 11.70 0.01 8.60
N ARG A 349 12.63 -0.74 9.18
CA ARG A 349 12.31 -1.97 9.92
C ARG A 349 11.41 -1.73 11.13
N TRP A 350 11.39 -0.51 11.67
CA TRP A 350 10.63 -0.16 12.87
C TRP A 350 9.33 0.60 12.56
N LEU A 351 9.10 0.89 11.27
CA LEU A 351 7.95 1.65 10.75
C LEU A 351 7.16 0.84 9.69
N PRO A 352 6.57 -0.32 10.06
CA PRO A 352 5.90 -1.24 9.14
C PRO A 352 4.59 -0.69 8.54
#